data_66ff30ddff6ecea052b1450fdd29f85d
#
_entry.id   66ff30ddff6ecea052b1450fdd29f85d
#
_cell.length_a   1.000
_cell.length_b   1.000
_cell.length_c   1.000
_cell.angle_alpha   90.00
_cell.angle_beta   90.00
_cell.angle_gamma   90.00
#
_symmetry.space_group_name_H-M   'P 1'
#
loop_
_entity.id
_entity.type
_entity.pdbx_description
1 polymer ?
#
loop_
_entity_poly.entity_id
_entity_poly.type
_entity_poly.pdbx_seq_one_letter_code
_entity_poly.pdbx_strand_id
1 'polypeptide(L)'
;MIRLGIMGYGNLGRGVEVAVRDAADMELVAVFTRRDPSSVQILTAGVPVVNVSEVADWKDKIDVMILCGGSATDLPEMTPEYASMFNVVDSFDTHARIPEHFANVDAAAKSAD
;
A
#
# COMPACT_ATOMS: atom_id res chain seq x y z
N MET A 1 -15.32 10.08 3.19
CA MET A 1 -13.86 10.11 3.47
C MET A 1 -13.21 8.88 2.89
N ILE A 2 -12.10 9.04 2.18
CA ILE A 2 -11.38 7.93 1.56
C ILE A 2 -10.54 7.23 2.63
N ARG A 3 -10.73 5.91 2.76
CA ARG A 3 -10.01 5.09 3.74
C ARG A 3 -8.75 4.53 3.08
N LEU A 4 -7.59 4.90 3.61
CA LEU A 4 -6.30 4.52 3.06
C LEU A 4 -5.56 3.52 3.92
N GLY A 5 -4.85 2.59 3.28
CA GLY A 5 -3.83 1.75 3.91
C GLY A 5 -2.46 2.08 3.33
N ILE A 6 -1.43 1.91 4.12
CA ILE A 6 -0.04 2.05 3.68
C ILE A 6 0.62 0.67 3.76
N MET A 7 1.19 0.21 2.67
CA MET A 7 1.93 -1.04 2.61
C MET A 7 3.43 -0.72 2.55
N GLY A 8 4.13 -1.00 3.63
CA GLY A 8 5.54 -0.70 3.78
C GLY A 8 5.78 0.65 4.46
N TYR A 9 6.54 0.67 5.55
CA TYR A 9 6.76 1.88 6.34
C TYR A 9 8.26 2.20 6.43
N GLY A 10 8.82 2.63 5.30
CA GLY A 10 10.14 3.27 5.24
C GLY A 10 9.96 4.78 5.09
N ASN A 11 10.92 5.43 4.46
CA ASN A 11 10.87 6.89 4.27
C ASN A 11 9.67 7.33 3.45
N LEU A 12 9.32 6.58 2.39
CA LEU A 12 8.17 6.91 1.55
C LEU A 12 6.86 6.72 2.31
N GLY A 13 6.70 5.61 3.02
CA GLY A 13 5.49 5.35 3.81
C GLY A 13 5.28 6.41 4.88
N ARG A 14 6.35 6.85 5.53
CA ARG A 14 6.29 7.91 6.50
C ARG A 14 5.87 9.24 5.87
N GLY A 15 6.37 9.55 4.69
CA GLY A 15 5.97 10.75 3.94
C GLY A 15 4.50 10.72 3.55
N VAL A 16 4.00 9.56 3.12
CA VAL A 16 2.59 9.37 2.80
C VAL A 16 1.71 9.58 4.03
N GLU A 17 2.12 9.04 5.18
CA GLU A 17 1.38 9.24 6.43
C GLU A 17 1.23 10.72 6.77
N VAL A 18 2.31 11.48 6.65
CA VAL A 18 2.28 12.93 6.91
C VAL A 18 1.31 13.63 5.95
N ALA A 19 1.37 13.29 4.67
CA ALA A 19 0.49 13.89 3.66
C ALA A 19 -0.99 13.57 3.94
N VAL A 20 -1.30 12.35 4.34
CA VAL A 20 -2.68 11.94 4.66
C VAL A 20 -3.21 12.67 5.89
N ARG A 21 -2.37 12.87 6.90
CA ARG A 21 -2.77 13.61 8.11
C ARG A 21 -3.21 15.04 7.83
N ASP A 22 -2.65 15.65 6.78
CA ASP A 22 -2.99 17.02 6.39
C ASP A 22 -4.17 17.08 5.40
N ALA A 23 -4.64 15.94 4.92
CA ALA A 23 -5.74 15.87 3.96
C ALA A 23 -7.07 15.74 4.69
N ALA A 24 -8.03 16.64 4.41
CA ALA A 24 -9.31 16.66 5.10
C ALA A 24 -10.28 15.56 4.62
N ASP A 25 -10.06 15.00 3.45
CA ASP A 25 -10.93 14.02 2.80
C ASP A 25 -10.42 12.59 2.84
N MET A 26 -9.35 12.35 3.60
CA MET A 26 -8.72 11.04 3.71
C MET A 26 -8.46 10.67 5.16
N GLU A 27 -8.49 9.36 5.45
CA GLU A 27 -8.07 8.87 6.76
C GLU A 27 -7.20 7.63 6.61
N LEU A 28 -6.18 7.54 7.45
CA LEU A 28 -5.33 6.36 7.51
C LEU A 28 -5.99 5.31 8.40
N VAL A 29 -6.24 4.15 7.84
CA VAL A 29 -6.93 3.04 8.55
C VAL A 29 -5.92 2.09 9.17
N ALA A 30 -4.86 1.75 8.45
CA ALA A 30 -3.83 0.80 8.91
C ALA A 30 -2.53 0.97 8.14
N VAL A 31 -1.44 0.54 8.77
CA VAL A 31 -0.12 0.43 8.15
C VAL A 31 0.28 -1.04 8.17
N PHE A 32 0.72 -1.56 7.03
CA PHE A 32 1.12 -2.97 6.89
C PHE A 32 2.63 -3.09 6.73
N THR A 33 3.21 -4.10 7.36
CA THR A 33 4.66 -4.31 7.35
C THR A 33 4.99 -5.80 7.26
N ARG A 34 6.13 -6.12 6.66
CA ARG A 34 6.70 -7.47 6.69
C ARG A 34 7.52 -7.71 7.95
N ARG A 35 7.85 -6.64 8.67
CA ARG A 35 8.56 -6.73 9.95
C ARG A 35 7.58 -7.05 11.07
N ASP A 36 8.10 -7.29 12.26
CA ASP A 36 7.27 -7.40 13.46
C ASP A 36 6.54 -6.06 13.67
N PRO A 37 5.21 -6.05 13.70
CA PRO A 37 4.46 -4.80 13.88
C PRO A 37 4.86 -4.01 15.13
N SER A 38 5.27 -4.69 16.19
CA SER A 38 5.69 -4.03 17.42
C SER A 38 7.01 -3.26 17.27
N SER A 39 7.79 -3.55 16.23
CA SER A 39 9.05 -2.86 15.95
C SER A 39 8.88 -1.60 15.09
N VAL A 40 7.68 -1.35 14.58
CA VAL A 40 7.39 -0.22 13.70
C VAL A 40 6.62 0.85 14.46
N GLN A 41 7.16 2.06 14.52
CA GLN A 41 6.50 3.18 15.17
C GLN A 41 6.02 4.18 14.13
N ILE A 42 4.72 4.41 14.11
CA ILE A 42 4.10 5.39 13.21
C ILE A 42 3.77 6.67 13.98
N LEU A 43 3.44 7.73 13.22
CA LEU A 43 3.19 9.05 13.79
C LEU A 43 1.75 9.25 14.24
N THR A 44 0.81 8.50 13.68
CA THR A 44 -0.62 8.69 13.91
C THR A 44 -1.11 7.78 15.03
N ALA A 45 -1.57 8.40 16.12
CA ALA A 45 -2.11 7.65 17.25
C ALA A 45 -3.42 6.93 16.87
N GLY A 46 -3.62 5.73 17.41
CA GLY A 46 -4.85 4.97 17.20
C GLY A 46 -4.93 4.18 15.90
N VAL A 47 -3.94 4.29 15.03
CA VAL A 47 -3.87 3.52 13.80
C VAL A 47 -3.07 2.23 14.03
N PRO A 48 -3.62 1.05 13.73
CA PRO A 48 -2.88 -0.20 13.95
C PRO A 48 -1.79 -0.40 12.90
N VAL A 49 -0.70 -1.02 13.34
CA VAL A 49 0.33 -1.57 12.47
C VAL A 49 0.12 -3.07 12.40
N VAL A 50 -0.03 -3.61 11.21
CA VAL A 50 -0.48 -4.99 10.98
C VAL A 50 0.55 -5.72 10.11
N ASN A 51 0.80 -7.00 10.41
CA ASN A 51 1.67 -7.82 9.57
C ASN A 51 0.97 -8.09 8.22
N VAL A 52 1.76 -8.12 7.14
CA VAL A 52 1.23 -8.33 5.78
C VAL A 52 0.47 -9.65 5.62
N SER A 53 0.74 -10.64 6.47
CA SER A 53 0.01 -11.91 6.44
C SER A 53 -1.49 -11.76 6.73
N GLU A 54 -1.90 -10.66 7.35
CA GLU A 54 -3.28 -10.40 7.73
C GLU A 54 -3.98 -9.39 6.81
N VAL A 55 -3.32 -8.97 5.73
CA VAL A 55 -3.83 -7.90 4.86
C VAL A 55 -5.19 -8.22 4.23
N ALA A 56 -5.45 -9.48 3.90
CA ALA A 56 -6.71 -9.89 3.29
C ALA A 56 -7.93 -9.61 4.19
N ASP A 57 -7.74 -9.62 5.51
CA ASP A 57 -8.81 -9.32 6.46
C ASP A 57 -9.27 -7.86 6.40
N TRP A 58 -8.50 -7.00 5.76
CA TRP A 58 -8.77 -5.56 5.64
C TRP A 58 -9.39 -5.16 4.31
N LYS A 59 -9.68 -6.13 3.44
CA LYS A 59 -10.18 -5.86 2.09
C LYS A 59 -11.39 -4.94 2.06
N ASP A 60 -12.34 -5.11 2.98
CA ASP A 60 -13.55 -4.32 3.04
C ASP A 60 -13.41 -3.04 3.88
N LYS A 61 -12.24 -2.83 4.49
CA LYS A 61 -12.01 -1.70 5.40
C LYS A 61 -11.17 -0.59 4.78
N ILE A 62 -10.59 -0.84 3.62
CA ILE A 62 -9.66 0.07 2.94
C ILE A 62 -10.16 0.31 1.53
N ASP A 63 -10.24 1.58 1.12
CA ASP A 63 -10.67 1.96 -0.22
C ASP A 63 -9.48 1.96 -1.19
N VAL A 64 -8.31 2.44 -0.74
CA VAL A 64 -7.09 2.52 -1.56
C VAL A 64 -5.90 2.11 -0.73
N MET A 65 -5.07 1.23 -1.26
CA MET A 65 -3.80 0.82 -0.65
C MET A 65 -2.65 1.54 -1.36
N ILE A 66 -1.82 2.24 -0.60
CA ILE A 66 -0.64 2.91 -1.15
C ILE A 66 0.58 2.03 -0.89
N LEU A 67 1.21 1.60 -1.98
CA LEU A 67 2.33 0.66 -1.94
C LEU A 67 3.65 1.42 -1.93
N CYS A 68 4.41 1.27 -0.86
CA CYS A 68 5.64 2.01 -0.59
C CYS A 68 6.87 1.10 -0.57
N GLY A 69 6.89 0.10 -1.44
CA GLY A 69 8.03 -0.79 -1.61
C GLY A 69 9.01 -0.30 -2.67
N GLY A 70 10.15 -0.98 -2.80
CA GLY A 70 11.13 -0.68 -3.83
C GLY A 70 10.66 -1.13 -5.22
N SER A 71 10.85 -0.27 -6.24
CA SER A 71 10.32 -0.56 -7.57
C SER A 71 11.04 -1.71 -8.28
N ALA A 72 12.31 -1.93 -7.98
CA ALA A 72 13.09 -2.99 -8.64
C ALA A 72 12.85 -4.36 -8.02
N THR A 73 12.57 -4.44 -6.72
CA THR A 73 12.52 -5.71 -5.99
C THR A 73 11.14 -6.05 -5.43
N ASP A 74 10.40 -5.06 -4.94
CA ASP A 74 9.15 -5.30 -4.22
C ASP A 74 7.92 -5.11 -5.08
N LEU A 75 7.80 -3.97 -5.76
CA LEU A 75 6.58 -3.60 -6.50
C LEU A 75 6.24 -4.53 -7.67
N PRO A 76 7.20 -5.10 -8.42
CA PRO A 76 6.84 -6.02 -9.52
C PRO A 76 5.98 -7.19 -9.09
N GLU A 77 6.15 -7.69 -7.86
CA GLU A 77 5.32 -8.76 -7.31
C GLU A 77 4.19 -8.21 -6.45
N MET A 78 4.46 -7.19 -5.66
CA MET A 78 3.55 -6.63 -4.68
C MET A 78 2.35 -5.96 -5.34
N THR A 79 2.57 -5.14 -6.36
CA THR A 79 1.48 -4.36 -6.95
C THR A 79 0.42 -5.24 -7.61
N PRO A 80 0.78 -6.24 -8.46
CA PRO A 80 -0.23 -7.14 -9.00
C PRO A 80 -0.99 -7.93 -7.92
N GLU A 81 -0.28 -8.39 -6.88
CA GLU A 81 -0.89 -9.14 -5.79
C GLU A 81 -1.98 -8.31 -5.10
N TYR A 82 -1.64 -7.08 -4.71
CA TYR A 82 -2.60 -6.25 -3.97
C TYR A 82 -3.64 -5.59 -4.87
N ALA A 83 -3.36 -5.41 -6.16
CA ALA A 83 -4.36 -4.93 -7.11
C ALA A 83 -5.52 -5.92 -7.27
N SER A 84 -5.31 -7.19 -6.95
CA SER A 84 -6.38 -8.18 -6.94
C SER A 84 -7.31 -8.06 -5.72
N MET A 85 -6.91 -7.29 -4.69
CA MET A 85 -7.67 -7.13 -3.46
C MET A 85 -8.13 -5.69 -3.20
N PHE A 86 -7.37 -4.71 -3.65
CA PHE A 86 -7.60 -3.29 -3.38
C PHE A 86 -7.40 -2.45 -4.63
N ASN A 87 -7.95 -1.25 -4.63
CA ASN A 87 -7.46 -0.20 -5.51
C ASN A 87 -6.08 0.21 -4.99
N VAL A 88 -5.09 0.31 -5.88
CA VAL A 88 -3.71 0.55 -5.47
C VAL A 88 -3.11 1.77 -6.15
N VAL A 89 -2.20 2.43 -5.41
CA VAL A 89 -1.29 3.45 -5.94
C VAL A 89 0.11 2.98 -5.59
N ASP A 90 1.00 2.86 -6.56
CA ASP A 90 2.37 2.46 -6.30
C ASP A 90 3.37 3.55 -6.69
N SER A 91 4.63 3.32 -6.31
CA SER A 91 5.72 4.25 -6.56
C SER A 91 6.75 3.65 -7.53
N PHE A 92 6.29 2.81 -8.45
CA PHE A 92 7.18 2.13 -9.41
C PHE A 92 7.87 3.14 -10.31
N ASP A 93 9.21 3.17 -10.27
CA ASP A 93 10.01 4.15 -11.01
C ASP A 93 11.09 3.53 -11.90
N THR A 94 11.09 2.22 -12.10
CA THR A 94 12.01 1.53 -13.01
C THR A 94 11.51 1.68 -14.44
N HIS A 95 11.86 2.78 -15.09
CA HIS A 95 11.26 3.21 -16.36
C HIS A 95 11.32 2.17 -17.47
N ALA A 96 12.42 1.43 -17.60
CA ALA A 96 12.58 0.42 -18.64
C ALA A 96 11.55 -0.71 -18.54
N ARG A 97 10.97 -0.94 -17.35
CA ARG A 97 10.05 -2.02 -17.08
C ARG A 97 8.61 -1.54 -16.86
N ILE A 98 8.33 -0.25 -17.02
CA ILE A 98 6.98 0.28 -16.80
C ILE A 98 5.93 -0.39 -17.69
N PRO A 99 6.14 -0.61 -19.00
CA PRO A 99 5.12 -1.29 -19.82
C PRO A 99 4.78 -2.69 -19.32
N GLU A 100 5.79 -3.48 -18.92
CA GLU A 100 5.59 -4.81 -18.36
C GLU A 100 4.82 -4.75 -17.04
N HIS A 101 5.23 -3.83 -16.16
CA HIS A 101 4.58 -3.63 -14.86
C HIS A 101 3.12 -3.23 -15.04
N PHE A 102 2.86 -2.28 -15.93
CA PHE A 102 1.50 -1.83 -16.23
C PHE A 102 0.63 -3.01 -16.68
N ALA A 103 1.12 -3.82 -17.61
CA ALA A 103 0.37 -4.96 -18.14
C ALA A 103 0.06 -5.98 -17.04
N ASN A 104 1.03 -6.26 -16.16
CA ASN A 104 0.85 -7.22 -15.07
C ASN A 104 -0.18 -6.74 -14.05
N VAL A 105 -0.12 -5.46 -13.68
CA VAL A 105 -1.06 -4.87 -12.73
C VAL A 105 -2.46 -4.78 -13.33
N ASP A 106 -2.57 -4.36 -14.57
CA ASP A 106 -3.84 -4.25 -15.27
C ASP A 106 -4.55 -5.60 -15.36
N ALA A 107 -3.80 -6.65 -15.70
CA ALA A 107 -4.35 -8.01 -15.77
C ALA A 107 -4.85 -8.48 -14.39
N ALA A 108 -4.08 -8.22 -13.33
CA ALA A 108 -4.47 -8.61 -11.98
C ALA A 108 -5.71 -7.85 -11.52
N ALA A 109 -5.78 -6.56 -11.78
CA ALA A 109 -6.93 -5.73 -11.41
C ALA A 109 -8.20 -6.17 -12.16
N LYS A 110 -8.07 -6.43 -13.45
CA LYS A 110 -9.20 -6.91 -14.27
C LYS A 110 -9.72 -8.26 -13.82
N SER A 111 -8.83 -9.16 -13.43
CA SER A 111 -9.23 -10.50 -12.98
C SER A 111 -9.99 -10.47 -11.66
N ALA A 112 -9.83 -9.41 -10.86
CA ALA A 112 -10.49 -9.28 -9.56
C ALA A 112 -11.88 -8.66 -9.64
N ASP A 113 -12.20 -8.06 -10.75
CA ASP A 113 -13.53 -7.45 -10.98
C ASP A 113 -14.58 -8.53 -11.35
#